data_2d2e13fc7922f29fcad7b7c69cf51514
#
_entry.id   2d2e13fc7922f29fcad7b7c69cf51514
#
_cell.length_a   1.000
_cell.length_b   1.000
_cell.length_c   1.000
_cell.angle_alpha   90.00
_cell.angle_beta   90.00
_cell.angle_gamma   90.00
#
_symmetry.space_group_name_H-M   'P 1'
#
loop_
_entity.id
_entity.type
_entity.pdbx_description
1 polymer ?
#
loop_
_entity_poly.entity_id
_entity_poly.type
_entity_poly.pdbx_seq_one_letter_code
_entity_poly.pdbx_strand_id
1 'polypeptide(L)'
;GKLIKRSIISQNNLSFEEELRFSEDEVFMFDVLAFTRSMKYVRKQLYTYNINANQNVISARTEAFFYPFPISCFKLIKNHAQNSFDQRGLSAQESEKLGDQAFIYWIIYALVSYTLSMIRGKVELENGIQCRRKIIKDILADTNVSKAIRNYSRSQEESSWIPRAIAWRSRKLLELACNRRAKQILRRRKD
;
A
#
# COMPACT_ATOMS: atom_id res chain seq x y z
N GLY A 1 6.53 4.88 15.77
CA GLY A 1 6.20 6.31 15.62
C GLY A 1 7.31 7.03 14.85
N LYS A 2 6.98 8.19 14.31
CA LYS A 2 7.89 9.04 13.54
C LYS A 2 7.90 10.42 14.19
N LEU A 3 9.09 11.01 14.35
CA LEU A 3 9.25 12.40 14.80
C LEU A 3 9.80 13.21 13.62
N ILE A 4 9.10 14.27 13.26
CA ILE A 4 9.40 15.10 12.11
C ILE A 4 9.69 16.52 12.61
N LYS A 5 10.77 17.16 12.14
CA LYS A 5 11.04 18.56 12.44
C LYS A 5 9.91 19.43 11.87
N ARG A 6 9.28 20.25 12.73
CA ARG A 6 8.19 21.15 12.33
C ARG A 6 8.57 22.07 11.17
N SER A 7 9.83 22.51 11.11
CA SER A 7 10.32 23.35 10.03
C SER A 7 10.22 22.70 8.65
N ILE A 8 10.39 21.38 8.54
CA ILE A 8 10.23 20.68 7.26
C ILE A 8 8.78 20.83 6.78
N ILE A 9 7.82 20.70 7.68
CA ILE A 9 6.40 20.81 7.36
C ILE A 9 6.05 22.24 6.99
N SER A 10 6.37 23.21 7.86
CA SER A 10 5.94 24.62 7.70
C SER A 10 6.63 25.35 6.55
N GLN A 11 7.91 25.08 6.29
CA GLN A 11 8.67 25.73 5.20
C GLN A 11 8.27 25.20 3.81
N ASN A 12 7.74 23.99 3.73
CA ASN A 12 7.35 23.36 2.47
C ASN A 12 5.82 23.23 2.33
N ASN A 13 5.05 23.82 3.23
CA ASN A 13 3.58 23.80 3.24
C ASN A 13 3.01 22.38 3.10
N LEU A 14 3.62 21.40 3.79
CA LEU A 14 3.17 20.02 3.70
C LEU A 14 1.89 19.81 4.52
N SER A 15 0.92 19.14 3.92
CA SER A 15 -0.34 18.77 4.56
C SER A 15 -0.71 17.34 4.21
N PHE A 16 -1.65 16.77 4.96
CA PHE A 16 -2.24 15.49 4.62
C PHE A 16 -3.13 15.63 3.38
N GLU A 17 -3.12 14.59 2.53
CA GLU A 17 -3.98 14.52 1.36
C GLU A 17 -5.43 14.20 1.77
N GLU A 18 -6.33 15.18 1.66
CA GLU A 18 -7.71 15.08 2.14
C GLU A 18 -8.59 14.12 1.30
N GLU A 19 -8.21 13.88 0.04
CA GLU A 19 -8.92 12.95 -0.84
C GLU A 19 -8.66 11.48 -0.46
N LEU A 20 -7.59 11.21 0.30
CA LEU A 20 -7.24 9.87 0.75
C LEU A 20 -7.92 9.52 2.08
N ARG A 21 -8.73 8.49 2.07
CA ARG A 21 -9.32 7.90 3.29
C ARG A 21 -8.43 6.88 3.97
N PHE A 22 -7.33 6.50 3.33
CA PHE A 22 -6.33 5.56 3.86
C PHE A 22 -4.99 5.83 3.20
N SER A 23 -3.91 5.44 3.88
CA SER A 23 -2.51 5.69 3.46
C SER A 23 -2.19 7.19 3.28
N GLU A 24 -2.98 8.05 3.86
CA GLU A 24 -2.73 9.49 3.95
C GLU A 24 -1.40 9.78 4.67
N ASP A 25 -1.08 8.97 5.68
CA ASP A 25 0.16 9.06 6.42
C ASP A 25 1.38 8.59 5.60
N GLU A 26 1.20 7.64 4.71
CA GLU A 26 2.25 7.18 3.80
C GLU A 26 2.55 8.22 2.71
N VAL A 27 1.51 8.80 2.12
CA VAL A 27 1.64 9.89 1.14
C VAL A 27 2.34 11.09 1.79
N PHE A 28 1.88 11.51 2.96
CA PHE A 28 2.51 12.58 3.73
C PHE A 28 3.98 12.29 4.01
N MET A 29 4.33 11.02 4.28
CA MET A 29 5.73 10.64 4.47
C MET A 29 6.57 10.71 3.20
N PHE A 30 6.03 10.43 2.02
CA PHE A 30 6.76 10.70 0.77
C PHE A 30 7.08 12.18 0.62
N ASP A 31 6.11 13.06 0.90
CA ASP A 31 6.31 14.50 0.82
C ASP A 31 7.34 15.00 1.86
N VAL A 32 7.27 14.50 3.09
CA VAL A 32 8.28 14.80 4.12
C VAL A 32 9.68 14.31 3.69
N LEU A 33 9.78 13.13 3.11
CA LEU A 33 11.05 12.55 2.67
C LEU A 33 11.67 13.36 1.53
N ALA A 34 10.89 13.98 0.66
CA ALA A 34 11.39 14.86 -0.40
C ALA A 34 12.33 15.95 0.14
N PHE A 35 12.01 16.52 1.30
CA PHE A 35 12.75 17.62 1.95
C PHE A 35 13.64 17.16 3.11
N THR A 36 13.68 15.86 3.42
CA THR A 36 14.47 15.33 4.53
C THR A 36 15.90 15.05 4.09
N ARG A 37 16.88 15.72 4.71
CA ARG A 37 18.31 15.52 4.43
C ARG A 37 18.92 14.35 5.21
N SER A 38 18.38 14.05 6.40
CA SER A 38 18.90 12.99 7.25
C SER A 38 17.81 12.36 8.09
N MET A 39 17.93 11.07 8.34
CA MET A 39 17.06 10.32 9.24
C MET A 39 17.88 9.57 10.28
N LYS A 40 17.33 9.46 11.50
CA LYS A 40 17.95 8.66 12.57
C LYS A 40 16.96 7.59 13.02
N TYR A 41 17.40 6.35 12.99
CA TYR A 41 16.66 5.25 13.57
C TYR A 41 16.95 5.14 15.07
N VAL A 42 15.92 5.13 15.90
CA VAL A 42 16.01 4.94 17.33
C VAL A 42 15.49 3.56 17.69
N ARG A 43 16.38 2.67 18.13
CA ARG A 43 16.03 1.30 18.53
C ARG A 43 15.47 1.25 19.96
N LYS A 44 14.37 1.99 20.18
CA LYS A 44 13.64 2.00 21.45
C LYS A 44 12.14 2.00 21.17
N GLN A 45 11.37 1.34 22.02
CA GLN A 45 9.92 1.41 21.96
C GLN A 45 9.48 2.75 22.56
N LEU A 46 9.15 3.71 21.69
CA LEU A 46 8.76 5.08 22.09
C LEU A 46 7.25 5.32 21.99
N TYR A 47 6.51 4.35 21.43
CA TYR A 47 5.08 4.47 21.19
C TYR A 47 4.38 3.13 21.39
N THR A 48 3.28 3.15 22.12
CA THR A 48 2.41 1.98 22.31
C THR A 48 1.10 2.20 21.54
N TYR A 49 0.81 1.33 20.60
CA TYR A 49 -0.45 1.34 19.89
C TYR A 49 -1.50 0.53 20.65
N ASN A 50 -2.49 1.21 21.22
CA ASN A 50 -3.56 0.54 21.94
C ASN A 50 -4.64 0.05 21.00
N ILE A 51 -4.61 -1.23 20.67
CA ILE A 51 -5.54 -1.87 19.73
C ILE A 51 -6.97 -1.91 20.30
N ASN A 52 -7.11 -2.06 21.63
CA ASN A 52 -8.42 -2.25 22.27
C ASN A 52 -9.22 -0.94 22.40
N ALA A 53 -8.56 0.19 22.60
CA ALA A 53 -9.23 1.50 22.69
C ALA A 53 -9.84 1.95 21.34
N ASN A 54 -9.36 1.41 20.24
CA ASN A 54 -9.74 1.80 18.88
C ASN A 54 -10.57 0.75 18.14
N GLN A 55 -11.16 -0.23 18.85
CA GLN A 55 -11.96 -1.26 18.19
C GLN A 55 -13.07 -0.68 17.34
N ASN A 56 -13.74 0.38 17.77
CA ASN A 56 -14.79 1.05 16.99
C ASN A 56 -14.23 1.83 15.79
N VAL A 57 -13.05 2.42 15.91
CA VAL A 57 -12.38 3.14 14.81
C VAL A 57 -11.79 2.15 13.81
N ILE A 58 -11.25 1.02 14.30
CA ILE A 58 -10.71 -0.04 13.43
C ILE A 58 -11.85 -0.83 12.76
N SER A 59 -12.99 -1.05 13.42
CA SER A 59 -14.14 -1.72 12.82
C SER A 59 -14.84 -0.85 11.79
N ALA A 60 -15.08 0.42 12.09
CA ALA A 60 -15.58 1.39 11.12
C ALA A 60 -14.58 1.62 9.96
N ARG A 61 -13.27 1.64 10.25
CA ARG A 61 -12.22 1.62 9.22
C ARG A 61 -12.20 0.29 8.49
N THR A 62 -12.49 -0.85 9.12
CA THR A 62 -12.44 -2.16 8.44
C THR A 62 -13.55 -2.28 7.40
N GLU A 63 -14.74 -1.78 7.66
CA GLU A 63 -15.82 -1.76 6.67
C GLU A 63 -15.59 -0.70 5.59
N ALA A 64 -15.15 0.52 5.95
CA ALA A 64 -14.78 1.57 4.99
C ALA A 64 -13.43 1.32 4.29
N PHE A 65 -12.51 0.60 4.96
CA PHE A 65 -11.15 0.29 4.47
C PHE A 65 -11.15 -0.75 3.35
N PHE A 66 -12.19 -1.55 3.24
CA PHE A 66 -12.21 -2.67 2.31
C PHE A 66 -13.22 -2.51 1.19
N TYR A 67 -13.93 -1.40 1.11
CA TYR A 67 -14.77 -1.13 -0.04
C TYR A 67 -13.99 -0.38 -1.11
N PRO A 68 -14.26 -0.67 -2.39
CA PRO A 68 -13.20 -0.91 -3.38
C PRO A 68 -12.21 0.25 -3.38
N PHE A 69 -10.96 -0.04 -3.04
CA PHE A 69 -9.90 0.92 -3.22
C PHE A 69 -9.92 1.37 -4.68
N PRO A 70 -10.35 2.58 -4.97
CA PRO A 70 -10.28 3.04 -6.35
C PRO A 70 -8.81 3.05 -6.76
N ILE A 71 -8.54 2.56 -7.93
CA ILE A 71 -7.17 2.51 -8.46
C ILE A 71 -6.53 3.90 -8.50
N SER A 72 -7.37 4.96 -8.51
CA SER A 72 -6.97 6.36 -8.38
C SER A 72 -6.16 6.64 -7.11
N CYS A 73 -6.51 6.04 -5.97
CA CYS A 73 -5.74 6.22 -4.74
C CYS A 73 -4.31 5.68 -4.88
N PHE A 74 -4.13 4.53 -5.53
CA PHE A 74 -2.79 3.99 -5.77
C PHE A 74 -2.00 4.84 -6.78
N LYS A 75 -2.66 5.44 -7.77
CA LYS A 75 -2.04 6.40 -8.69
C LYS A 75 -1.57 7.66 -7.97
N LEU A 76 -2.34 8.12 -7.01
CA LEU A 76 -1.94 9.26 -6.17
C LEU A 76 -0.68 8.93 -5.37
N ILE A 77 -0.64 7.78 -4.71
CA ILE A 77 0.56 7.29 -4.01
C ILE A 77 1.77 7.22 -4.95
N LYS A 78 1.60 6.70 -6.18
CA LYS A 78 2.64 6.70 -7.20
C LYS A 78 3.18 8.09 -7.49
N ASN A 79 2.26 9.06 -7.71
CA ASN A 79 2.63 10.42 -8.08
C ASN A 79 3.41 11.11 -6.95
N HIS A 80 2.97 11.00 -5.69
CA HIS A 80 3.70 11.55 -4.55
C HIS A 80 5.07 10.89 -4.37
N ALA A 81 5.17 9.57 -4.51
CA ALA A 81 6.44 8.87 -4.46
C ALA A 81 7.38 9.37 -5.57
N GLN A 82 6.90 9.43 -6.81
CA GLN A 82 7.70 9.91 -7.94
C GLN A 82 8.16 11.34 -7.74
N ASN A 83 7.26 12.26 -7.38
CA ASN A 83 7.59 13.66 -7.11
C ASN A 83 8.64 13.80 -5.99
N SER A 84 8.52 12.99 -4.93
CA SER A 84 9.50 12.97 -3.85
C SER A 84 10.91 12.62 -4.34
N PHE A 85 11.03 11.65 -5.25
CA PHE A 85 12.33 11.26 -5.80
C PHE A 85 12.86 12.28 -6.81
N ASP A 86 11.99 12.88 -7.65
CA ASP A 86 12.35 13.98 -8.55
C ASP A 86 12.96 15.18 -7.75
N GLN A 87 12.32 15.57 -6.66
CA GLN A 87 12.81 16.66 -5.79
C GLN A 87 14.14 16.33 -5.10
N ARG A 88 14.47 15.07 -4.95
CA ARG A 88 15.78 14.61 -4.44
C ARG A 88 16.86 14.56 -5.51
N GLY A 89 16.56 14.93 -6.74
CA GLY A 89 17.49 15.01 -7.85
C GLY A 89 17.76 13.69 -8.55
N LEU A 90 16.90 12.70 -8.40
CA LEU A 90 16.98 11.49 -9.20
C LEU A 90 16.58 11.81 -10.65
N SER A 91 17.08 11.02 -11.59
CA SER A 91 16.63 11.13 -12.99
C SER A 91 15.14 10.80 -13.13
N ALA A 92 14.47 11.38 -14.12
CA ALA A 92 13.06 11.11 -14.37
C ALA A 92 12.76 9.61 -14.54
N GLN A 93 13.69 8.86 -15.15
CA GLN A 93 13.56 7.41 -15.32
C GLN A 93 13.64 6.66 -13.99
N GLU A 94 14.56 7.04 -13.10
CA GLU A 94 14.69 6.43 -11.77
C GLU A 94 13.49 6.76 -10.89
N SER A 95 13.03 8.01 -10.90
CA SER A 95 11.85 8.46 -10.16
C SER A 95 10.59 7.74 -10.64
N GLU A 96 10.39 7.59 -11.96
CA GLU A 96 9.28 6.80 -12.51
C GLU A 96 9.36 5.34 -12.06
N LYS A 97 10.53 4.73 -12.11
CA LYS A 97 10.73 3.35 -11.66
C LYS A 97 10.39 3.17 -10.18
N LEU A 98 10.82 4.10 -9.31
CA LEU A 98 10.53 4.05 -7.88
C LEU A 98 9.06 4.34 -7.58
N GLY A 99 8.44 5.25 -8.31
CA GLY A 99 6.98 5.47 -8.27
C GLY A 99 6.20 4.21 -8.67
N ASP A 100 6.62 3.51 -9.72
CA ASP A 100 6.05 2.22 -10.14
C ASP A 100 6.22 1.14 -9.06
N GLN A 101 7.37 1.10 -8.37
CA GLN A 101 7.60 0.21 -7.23
C GLN A 101 6.59 0.46 -6.10
N ALA A 102 6.40 1.72 -5.70
CA ALA A 102 5.45 2.10 -4.67
C ALA A 102 4.02 1.72 -5.08
N PHE A 103 3.63 2.03 -6.32
CA PHE A 103 2.31 1.73 -6.87
C PHE A 103 1.96 0.24 -6.82
N ILE A 104 2.84 -0.62 -7.33
CA ILE A 104 2.62 -2.07 -7.34
C ILE A 104 2.67 -2.64 -5.92
N TYR A 105 3.60 -2.17 -5.08
CA TYR A 105 3.67 -2.58 -3.67
C TYR A 105 2.34 -2.36 -2.95
N TRP A 106 1.75 -1.18 -3.08
CA TRP A 106 0.50 -0.85 -2.41
C TRP A 106 -0.70 -1.63 -2.96
N ILE A 107 -0.74 -1.89 -4.26
CA ILE A 107 -1.73 -2.80 -4.86
C ILE A 107 -1.64 -4.20 -4.25
N ILE A 108 -0.43 -4.74 -4.15
CA ILE A 108 -0.19 -6.07 -3.55
C ILE A 108 -0.60 -6.08 -2.08
N TYR A 109 -0.18 -5.05 -1.32
CA TYR A 109 -0.52 -4.90 0.08
C TYR A 109 -2.03 -4.87 0.31
N ALA A 110 -2.76 -4.07 -0.46
CA ALA A 110 -4.21 -3.96 -0.37
C ALA A 110 -4.91 -5.29 -0.68
N LEU A 111 -4.52 -5.98 -1.77
CA LEU A 111 -5.09 -7.28 -2.14
C LEU A 111 -4.87 -8.34 -1.06
N VAL A 112 -3.67 -8.40 -0.48
CA VAL A 112 -3.36 -9.37 0.58
C VAL A 112 -4.11 -9.02 1.87
N SER A 113 -4.14 -7.74 2.27
CA SER A 113 -4.85 -7.26 3.46
C SER A 113 -6.35 -7.52 3.35
N TYR A 114 -6.95 -7.27 2.19
CA TYR A 114 -8.34 -7.59 1.93
C TYR A 114 -8.62 -9.09 2.07
N THR A 115 -7.76 -9.91 1.46
CA THR A 115 -7.88 -11.38 1.55
C THR A 115 -7.73 -11.88 2.99
N LEU A 116 -6.83 -11.28 3.78
CA LEU A 116 -6.68 -11.58 5.21
C LEU A 116 -7.95 -11.26 6.00
N SER A 117 -8.58 -10.13 5.72
CA SER A 117 -9.82 -9.72 6.39
C SER A 117 -10.99 -10.64 6.07
N MET A 118 -11.10 -11.11 4.83
CA MET A 118 -12.07 -12.15 4.46
C MET A 118 -11.84 -13.46 5.24
N ILE A 119 -10.59 -13.94 5.29
CA ILE A 119 -10.24 -15.18 6.00
C ILE A 119 -10.52 -15.07 7.51
N ARG A 120 -10.40 -13.87 8.08
CA ARG A 120 -10.67 -13.60 9.50
C ARG A 120 -12.16 -13.37 9.81
N GLY A 121 -13.04 -13.47 8.83
CA GLY A 121 -14.46 -13.21 9.00
C GLY A 121 -14.82 -11.74 9.30
N LYS A 122 -13.91 -10.81 8.99
CA LYS A 122 -14.15 -9.37 9.16
C LYS A 122 -14.93 -8.74 8.01
N VAL A 123 -15.08 -9.47 6.92
CA VAL A 123 -15.86 -9.12 5.74
C VAL A 123 -16.76 -10.31 5.45
N GLU A 124 -18.03 -10.06 5.23
CA GLU A 124 -18.97 -11.10 4.82
C GLU A 124 -18.47 -11.82 3.57
N LEU A 125 -18.45 -13.16 3.61
CA LEU A 125 -17.69 -13.96 2.66
C LEU A 125 -18.16 -13.77 1.22
N GLU A 126 -19.47 -13.77 1.00
CA GLU A 126 -20.04 -13.69 -0.35
C GLU A 126 -19.81 -12.31 -0.97
N ASN A 127 -20.16 -11.25 -0.27
CA ASN A 127 -19.90 -9.87 -0.67
C ASN A 127 -18.40 -9.60 -0.83
N GLY A 128 -17.59 -10.16 0.05
CA GLY A 128 -16.13 -10.05 -0.01
C GLY A 128 -15.52 -10.68 -1.25
N ILE A 129 -16.01 -11.85 -1.67
CA ILE A 129 -15.55 -12.53 -2.90
C ILE A 129 -15.91 -11.70 -4.13
N GLN A 130 -17.14 -11.19 -4.22
CA GLN A 130 -17.58 -10.38 -5.36
C GLN A 130 -16.79 -9.07 -5.44
N CYS A 131 -16.63 -8.38 -4.32
CA CYS A 131 -15.86 -7.14 -4.24
C CYS A 131 -14.39 -7.38 -4.64
N ARG A 132 -13.74 -8.42 -4.11
CA ARG A 132 -12.36 -8.77 -4.49
C ARG A 132 -12.22 -9.06 -5.98
N ARG A 133 -13.18 -9.77 -6.58
CA ARG A 133 -13.18 -10.05 -8.02
C ARG A 133 -13.27 -8.79 -8.85
N LYS A 134 -14.09 -7.83 -8.42
CA LYS A 134 -14.18 -6.51 -9.05
C LYS A 134 -12.85 -5.77 -8.97
N ILE A 135 -12.27 -5.66 -7.77
CA ILE A 135 -10.96 -5.02 -7.55
C ILE A 135 -9.88 -5.65 -8.45
N ILE A 136 -9.80 -6.98 -8.48
CA ILE A 136 -8.84 -7.69 -9.32
C ILE A 136 -9.09 -7.40 -10.80
N LYS A 137 -10.35 -7.37 -11.25
CA LYS A 137 -10.71 -7.04 -12.63
C LYS A 137 -10.23 -5.63 -12.99
N ASP A 138 -10.48 -4.64 -12.13
CA ASP A 138 -10.10 -3.26 -12.35
C ASP A 138 -8.57 -3.10 -12.39
N ILE A 139 -7.84 -3.74 -11.48
CA ILE A 139 -6.37 -3.78 -11.46
C ILE A 139 -5.81 -4.38 -12.76
N LEU A 140 -6.34 -5.52 -13.19
CA LEU A 140 -5.85 -6.21 -14.38
C LEU A 140 -6.23 -5.50 -15.70
N ALA A 141 -7.26 -4.65 -15.68
CA ALA A 141 -7.68 -3.85 -16.84
C ALA A 141 -6.88 -2.55 -16.97
N ASP A 142 -6.30 -2.04 -15.87
CA ASP A 142 -5.63 -0.75 -15.86
C ASP A 142 -4.29 -0.77 -16.61
N THR A 143 -4.11 0.17 -17.51
CA THR A 143 -2.91 0.29 -18.34
C THR A 143 -1.69 0.73 -17.55
N ASN A 144 -1.87 1.57 -16.50
CA ASN A 144 -0.77 1.99 -15.62
C ASN A 144 -0.22 0.82 -14.82
N VAL A 145 -1.09 -0.09 -14.34
CA VAL A 145 -0.65 -1.33 -13.69
C VAL A 145 0.16 -2.19 -14.66
N SER A 146 -0.31 -2.33 -15.91
CA SER A 146 0.38 -3.10 -16.94
C SER A 146 1.74 -2.50 -17.32
N LYS A 147 1.91 -1.17 -17.23
CA LYS A 147 3.19 -0.48 -17.42
C LYS A 147 4.08 -0.66 -16.19
N ALA A 148 3.56 -0.34 -15.01
CA ALA A 148 4.31 -0.34 -13.76
C ALA A 148 4.85 -1.73 -13.36
N ILE A 149 4.09 -2.80 -13.64
CA ILE A 149 4.54 -4.16 -13.30
C ILE A 149 5.80 -4.59 -14.02
N ARG A 150 6.12 -4.00 -15.18
CA ARG A 150 7.37 -4.26 -15.92
C ARG A 150 8.59 -3.67 -15.21
N ASN A 151 8.41 -2.56 -14.51
CA ASN A 151 9.44 -1.87 -13.73
C ASN A 151 9.55 -2.42 -12.31
N TYR A 152 8.60 -3.26 -11.88
CA TYR A 152 8.55 -3.77 -10.51
C TYR A 152 9.64 -4.80 -10.26
N SER A 153 10.56 -4.46 -9.35
CA SER A 153 11.58 -5.37 -8.85
C SER A 153 11.12 -5.99 -7.54
N ARG A 154 11.03 -7.30 -7.52
CA ARG A 154 10.64 -8.05 -6.34
C ARG A 154 11.71 -7.96 -5.26
N SER A 155 11.36 -7.64 -4.02
CA SER A 155 12.29 -7.74 -2.89
C SER A 155 12.65 -9.21 -2.62
N GLN A 156 13.85 -9.46 -2.07
CA GLN A 156 14.29 -10.82 -1.72
C GLN A 156 13.36 -11.50 -0.70
N GLU A 157 12.68 -10.73 0.14
CA GLU A 157 11.73 -11.23 1.14
C GLU A 157 10.35 -11.55 0.56
N GLU A 158 10.07 -11.13 -0.65
CA GLU A 158 8.77 -11.27 -1.27
C GLU A 158 8.67 -12.58 -2.07
N SER A 159 8.27 -13.65 -1.40
CA SER A 159 8.10 -14.99 -2.01
C SER A 159 6.78 -15.18 -2.77
N SER A 160 6.02 -14.10 -3.01
CA SER A 160 4.68 -14.20 -3.58
C SER A 160 4.68 -14.31 -5.11
N TRP A 161 3.73 -15.10 -5.62
CA TRP A 161 3.45 -15.19 -7.06
C TRP A 161 2.59 -14.01 -7.57
N ILE A 162 2.21 -13.08 -6.68
CA ILE A 162 1.28 -11.99 -6.97
C ILE A 162 1.79 -11.12 -8.12
N PRO A 163 3.05 -10.62 -8.13
CA PRO A 163 3.56 -9.82 -9.24
C PRO A 163 3.48 -10.54 -10.59
N ARG A 164 3.81 -11.84 -10.62
CA ARG A 164 3.71 -12.65 -11.84
C ARG A 164 2.27 -12.81 -12.31
N ALA A 165 1.35 -13.03 -11.41
CA ALA A 165 -0.06 -13.15 -11.74
C ALA A 165 -0.65 -11.84 -12.30
N ILE A 166 -0.19 -10.69 -11.80
CA ILE A 166 -0.51 -9.36 -12.33
C ILE A 166 0.08 -9.22 -13.74
N ALA A 167 1.37 -9.54 -13.94
CA ALA A 167 2.04 -9.46 -15.23
C ALA A 167 1.38 -10.35 -16.30
N TRP A 168 0.95 -11.55 -15.92
CA TRP A 168 0.23 -12.48 -16.80
C TRP A 168 -1.27 -12.14 -16.94
N ARG A 169 -1.74 -11.10 -16.26
CA ARG A 169 -3.15 -10.68 -16.26
C ARG A 169 -4.12 -11.82 -15.95
N SER A 170 -3.71 -12.74 -15.09
CA SER A 170 -4.49 -13.92 -14.75
C SER A 170 -5.23 -13.75 -13.44
N ARG A 171 -6.56 -13.53 -13.53
CA ARG A 171 -7.43 -13.42 -12.34
C ARG A 171 -7.32 -14.63 -11.42
N LYS A 172 -7.43 -15.85 -11.97
CA LYS A 172 -7.38 -17.09 -11.18
C LYS A 172 -6.06 -17.25 -10.42
N LEU A 173 -4.93 -16.99 -11.09
CA LEU A 173 -3.61 -17.04 -10.46
C LEU A 173 -3.45 -15.95 -9.39
N LEU A 174 -3.99 -14.77 -9.61
CA LEU A 174 -3.92 -13.67 -8.66
C LEU A 174 -4.74 -13.98 -7.39
N GLU A 175 -5.96 -14.49 -7.53
CA GLU A 175 -6.78 -14.95 -6.40
C GLU A 175 -6.06 -16.05 -5.59
N LEU A 176 -5.49 -17.04 -6.27
CA LEU A 176 -4.75 -18.13 -5.63
C LEU A 176 -3.52 -17.63 -4.88
N ALA A 177 -2.73 -16.76 -5.52
CA ALA A 177 -1.51 -16.19 -4.94
C ALA A 177 -1.82 -15.34 -3.69
N CYS A 178 -2.87 -14.51 -3.72
CA CYS A 178 -3.33 -13.74 -2.57
C CYS A 178 -3.78 -14.65 -1.41
N ASN A 179 -4.56 -15.70 -1.71
CA ASN A 179 -5.00 -16.67 -0.69
C ASN A 179 -3.82 -17.39 -0.05
N ARG A 180 -2.84 -17.84 -0.85
CA ARG A 180 -1.63 -18.49 -0.36
C ARG A 180 -0.83 -17.57 0.55
N ARG A 181 -0.61 -16.31 0.13
CA ARG A 181 0.13 -15.31 0.90
C ARG A 181 -0.55 -14.98 2.22
N ALA A 182 -1.85 -14.76 2.20
CA ALA A 182 -2.65 -14.49 3.40
C ALA A 182 -2.55 -15.65 4.41
N LYS A 183 -2.69 -16.91 3.95
CA LYS A 183 -2.52 -18.10 4.82
C LYS A 183 -1.10 -18.21 5.41
N GLN A 184 -0.06 -17.87 4.64
CA GLN A 184 1.34 -17.86 5.15
C GLN A 184 1.52 -16.84 6.28
N ILE A 185 0.94 -15.62 6.13
CA ILE A 185 0.99 -14.58 7.17
C ILE A 185 0.28 -15.05 8.45
N LEU A 186 -0.86 -15.72 8.31
CA LEU A 186 -1.61 -16.23 9.47
C LEU A 186 -0.85 -17.33 10.22
N ARG A 187 -0.11 -18.18 9.52
CA ARG A 187 0.71 -19.23 10.16
C ARG A 187 1.86 -18.62 10.96
N ARG A 188 2.61 -17.68 10.39
CA ARG A 188 3.76 -17.01 11.07
C ARG A 188 3.37 -16.18 12.31
N ARG A 189 2.10 -15.89 12.54
CA ARG A 189 1.62 -15.17 13.72
C ARG A 189 1.15 -16.08 14.84
N LYS A 190 1.13 -17.40 14.61
CA LYS A 190 0.79 -18.41 15.62
C LYS A 190 2.03 -19.00 16.29
N ASP A 191 3.18 -18.83 15.65
CA ASP A 191 4.51 -19.11 16.18
C ASP A 191 5.09 -17.83 16.84
#